data_40b8acadb6545186b0e1e036b4b7bde9
#
_entry.id   40b8acadb6545186b0e1e036b4b7bde9
#
_cell.length_a   1.000
_cell.length_b   1.000
_cell.length_c   1.000
_cell.angle_alpha   90.00
_cell.angle_beta   90.00
_cell.angle_gamma   90.00
#
_symmetry.space_group_name_H-M   'P 1'
#
loop_
_entity.id
_entity.type
_entity.pdbx_description
1 polymer ?
#
loop_
_entity_poly.entity_id
_entity_poly.type
_entity_poly.pdbx_seq_one_letter_code
_entity_poly.pdbx_strand_id
1 'polypeptide(L)'
;MPDAAGAFEERDLANARKVIKRLLAISAARLEHLPAGKGLQLREQMILASMVEKEAVSNVDHDKVAAVFYNRIARDDKLGSCPTVEYALGFHRPFLLYRDLESVSSSPYNLYARTG
;
A
#
# COMPACT_ATOMS: atom_id res chain seq x y z
N MET A 1 -1.52 23.04 24.27
CA MET A 1 -1.03 21.68 24.03
C MET A 1 -1.47 20.79 25.17
N PRO A 2 -1.93 19.58 24.90
CA PRO A 2 -2.13 18.62 25.98
C PRO A 2 -0.78 18.39 26.67
N ASP A 3 -0.84 18.20 27.97
CA ASP A 3 0.36 17.92 28.75
C ASP A 3 0.96 16.56 28.37
N ALA A 4 2.14 16.22 28.90
CA ALA A 4 2.81 14.95 28.63
C ALA A 4 2.00 13.71 29.05
N ALA A 5 0.93 13.86 29.82
CA ALA A 5 0.04 12.78 30.20
C ALA A 5 -1.02 12.47 29.13
N GLY A 6 -1.08 13.23 28.03
CA GLY A 6 -1.88 12.92 26.86
C GLY A 6 -3.39 13.02 27.04
N ALA A 7 -3.86 13.79 28.00
CA ALA A 7 -5.28 14.05 28.19
C ALA A 7 -5.80 14.97 27.08
N PHE A 8 -6.35 14.40 26.01
CA PHE A 8 -7.09 15.17 25.02
C PHE A 8 -8.45 15.57 25.61
N GLU A 9 -8.79 16.84 25.47
CA GLU A 9 -10.14 17.30 25.78
C GLU A 9 -11.15 16.70 24.79
N GLU A 10 -12.40 16.55 25.20
CA GLU A 10 -13.48 16.06 24.34
C GLU A 10 -13.62 16.90 23.05
N ARG A 11 -13.37 18.20 23.14
CA ARG A 11 -13.33 19.10 21.98
C ARG A 11 -12.30 18.71 20.96
N ASP A 12 -11.11 18.25 21.37
CA ASP A 12 -10.03 17.85 20.48
C ASP A 12 -10.39 16.56 19.71
N LEU A 13 -11.06 15.63 20.39
CA LEU A 13 -11.59 14.43 19.76
C LEU A 13 -12.69 14.75 18.74
N ALA A 14 -13.59 15.68 19.07
CA ALA A 14 -14.64 16.12 18.14
C ALA A 14 -14.04 16.80 16.89
N ASN A 15 -13.01 17.61 17.05
CA ASN A 15 -12.28 18.22 15.94
C ASN A 15 -11.56 17.18 15.07
N ALA A 16 -10.89 16.22 15.68
CA ALA A 16 -10.25 15.12 14.96
C ALA A 16 -11.25 14.32 14.13
N ARG A 17 -12.42 14.01 14.66
CA ARG A 17 -13.51 13.34 13.93
C ARG A 17 -13.99 14.14 12.73
N LYS A 18 -14.13 15.46 12.86
CA LYS A 18 -14.51 16.34 11.75
C LYS A 18 -13.47 16.30 10.62
N VAL A 19 -12.19 16.36 10.96
CA VAL A 19 -11.09 16.27 9.97
C VAL A 19 -11.12 14.92 9.25
N ILE A 20 -11.23 13.82 9.98
CA ILE A 20 -11.30 12.47 9.40
C ILE A 20 -12.52 12.33 8.48
N LYS A 21 -13.69 12.78 8.90
CA LYS A 21 -14.90 12.75 8.05
C LYS A 21 -14.71 13.54 6.77
N ARG A 22 -14.08 14.70 6.84
CA ARG A 22 -13.81 15.54 5.66
C ARG A 22 -12.84 14.85 4.71
N LEU A 23 -11.76 14.25 5.22
CA LEU A 23 -10.81 13.49 4.42
C LEU A 23 -11.48 12.30 3.72
N LEU A 24 -12.31 11.55 4.44
CA LEU A 24 -13.06 10.42 3.89
C LEU A 24 -14.02 10.86 2.80
N ALA A 25 -14.75 11.94 3.01
CA ALA A 25 -15.72 12.47 2.02
C ALA A 25 -15.01 12.91 0.72
N ILE A 26 -13.89 13.61 0.82
CA ILE A 26 -13.09 14.03 -0.33
C ILE A 26 -12.51 12.82 -1.06
N SER A 27 -11.98 11.86 -0.32
CA SER A 27 -11.43 10.63 -0.89
C SER A 27 -12.49 9.82 -1.62
N ALA A 28 -13.67 9.63 -1.03
CA ALA A 28 -14.77 8.92 -1.64
C ALA A 28 -15.21 9.60 -2.95
N ALA A 29 -15.38 10.93 -2.95
CA ALA A 29 -15.75 11.68 -4.15
C ALA A 29 -14.73 11.55 -5.28
N ARG A 30 -13.43 11.52 -4.96
CA ARG A 30 -12.38 11.31 -5.96
C ARG A 30 -12.35 9.89 -6.50
N LEU A 31 -12.55 8.91 -5.64
CA LEU A 31 -12.51 7.48 -6.01
C LEU A 31 -13.68 7.09 -6.92
N GLU A 32 -14.84 7.74 -6.80
CA GLU A 32 -15.99 7.51 -7.67
C GLU A 32 -15.70 7.83 -9.16
N HIS A 33 -14.76 8.71 -9.43
CA HIS A 33 -14.41 9.15 -10.79
C HIS A 33 -13.21 8.40 -11.37
N LEU A 34 -12.63 7.43 -10.65
CA LEU A 34 -11.53 6.64 -11.17
C LEU A 34 -12.01 5.64 -12.23
N PRO A 35 -11.20 5.42 -13.28
CA PRO A 35 -11.50 4.36 -14.25
C PRO A 35 -11.56 2.99 -13.59
N ALA A 36 -12.39 2.10 -14.12
CA ALA A 36 -12.42 0.71 -13.68
C ALA A 36 -11.05 0.06 -13.89
N GLY A 37 -10.54 -0.61 -12.87
CA GLY A 37 -9.23 -1.28 -12.94
C GLY A 37 -9.36 -2.71 -13.41
N LYS A 38 -9.23 -2.98 -14.68
CA LYS A 38 -9.01 -4.29 -15.34
C LYS A 38 -9.40 -5.55 -14.54
N GLY A 39 -10.61 -5.58 -13.97
CA GLY A 39 -11.12 -6.68 -13.16
C GLY A 39 -10.75 -6.65 -11.67
N LEU A 40 -9.93 -5.71 -11.22
CA LEU A 40 -9.62 -5.52 -9.81
C LEU A 40 -10.70 -4.68 -9.11
N GLN A 41 -11.05 -5.08 -7.89
CA GLN A 41 -11.89 -4.28 -7.02
C GLN A 41 -11.14 -3.05 -6.51
N LEU A 42 -11.85 -2.03 -6.03
CA LEU A 42 -11.25 -0.79 -5.56
C LEU A 42 -10.15 -1.02 -4.51
N ARG A 43 -10.39 -1.91 -3.54
CA ARG A 43 -9.39 -2.24 -2.51
C ARG A 43 -8.11 -2.80 -3.13
N GLU A 44 -8.24 -3.72 -4.07
CA GLU A 44 -7.11 -4.35 -4.78
C GLU A 44 -6.36 -3.31 -5.62
N GLN A 45 -7.08 -2.42 -6.29
CA GLN A 45 -6.48 -1.30 -7.02
C GLN A 45 -5.65 -0.39 -6.10
N MET A 46 -6.17 -0.06 -4.91
CA MET A 46 -5.46 0.77 -3.94
C MET A 46 -4.21 0.08 -3.40
N ILE A 47 -4.27 -1.23 -3.15
CA ILE A 47 -3.10 -2.02 -2.74
C ILE A 47 -2.04 -1.99 -3.86
N LEU A 48 -2.45 -2.25 -5.09
CA LEU A 48 -1.53 -2.23 -6.24
C LEU A 48 -0.92 -0.85 -6.45
N ALA A 49 -1.72 0.21 -6.34
CA ALA A 49 -1.23 1.60 -6.44
C ALA A 49 -0.17 1.91 -5.38
N SER A 50 -0.34 1.43 -4.15
CA SER A 50 0.65 1.61 -3.08
C SER A 50 1.98 0.89 -3.39
N MET A 51 1.93 -0.26 -4.02
CA MET A 51 3.12 -0.98 -4.47
C MET A 51 3.81 -0.25 -5.62
N VAL A 52 3.06 0.21 -6.60
CA VAL A 52 3.58 0.98 -7.76
C VAL A 52 4.27 2.25 -7.27
N GLU A 53 3.68 2.98 -6.34
CA GLU A 53 4.28 4.18 -5.76
C GLU A 53 5.64 3.92 -5.11
N LYS A 54 5.79 2.78 -4.45
CA LYS A 54 7.05 2.40 -3.81
C LYS A 54 8.11 1.86 -4.76
N GLU A 55 7.70 1.22 -5.85
CA GLU A 55 8.61 0.64 -6.85
C GLU A 55 9.06 1.67 -7.90
N ALA A 56 8.22 2.62 -8.26
CA ALA A 56 8.51 3.59 -9.30
C ALA A 56 9.44 4.70 -8.79
N VAL A 57 10.51 4.97 -9.54
CA VAL A 57 11.47 6.03 -9.22
C VAL A 57 10.92 7.41 -9.60
N SER A 58 10.07 7.46 -10.61
CA SER A 58 9.48 8.71 -11.11
C SER A 58 8.03 8.49 -11.57
N ASN A 59 7.28 9.58 -11.69
CA ASN A 59 5.89 9.53 -12.20
C ASN A 59 5.79 8.95 -13.61
N VAL A 60 6.84 9.07 -14.42
CA VAL A 60 6.90 8.53 -15.80
C VAL A 60 6.92 7.00 -15.79
N ASP A 61 7.43 6.39 -14.71
CA ASP A 61 7.56 4.94 -14.61
C ASP A 61 6.34 4.25 -14.02
N HIS A 62 5.39 5.00 -13.44
CA HIS A 62 4.20 4.44 -12.80
C HIS A 62 3.43 3.51 -13.74
N ASP A 63 3.17 3.92 -14.96
CA ASP A 63 2.42 3.13 -15.94
C ASP A 63 3.12 1.84 -16.31
N LYS A 64 4.45 1.89 -16.46
CA LYS A 64 5.26 0.72 -16.78
C LYS A 64 5.30 -0.28 -15.64
N VAL A 65 5.50 0.20 -14.42
CA VAL A 65 5.51 -0.66 -13.22
C VAL A 65 4.13 -1.29 -13.01
N ALA A 66 3.07 -0.50 -13.13
CA ALA A 66 1.70 -1.02 -13.07
C ALA A 66 1.43 -2.09 -14.12
N ALA A 67 1.87 -1.87 -15.36
CA ALA A 67 1.71 -2.84 -16.45
C ALA A 67 2.41 -4.16 -16.15
N VAL A 68 3.61 -4.14 -15.54
CA VAL A 68 4.31 -5.35 -15.13
C VAL A 68 3.49 -6.13 -14.10
N PHE A 69 2.95 -5.48 -13.09
CA PHE A 69 2.12 -6.14 -12.07
C PHE A 69 0.82 -6.70 -12.66
N TYR A 70 0.10 -5.93 -13.48
CA TYR A 70 -1.10 -6.43 -14.16
C TYR A 70 -0.82 -7.64 -15.04
N ASN A 71 0.28 -7.63 -15.77
CA ASN A 71 0.68 -8.76 -16.61
C ASN A 71 1.02 -10.01 -15.78
N ARG A 72 1.67 -9.83 -14.63
CA ARG A 72 1.97 -10.93 -13.71
C ARG A 72 0.70 -11.51 -13.09
N ILE A 73 -0.23 -10.66 -12.67
CA ILE A 73 -1.55 -11.08 -12.16
C ILE A 73 -2.29 -11.90 -13.23
N ALA A 74 -2.33 -11.42 -14.47
CA ALA A 74 -3.01 -12.10 -15.57
C ALA A 74 -2.42 -13.49 -15.90
N ARG A 75 -1.14 -13.70 -15.58
CA ARG A 75 -0.43 -14.98 -15.79
C ARG A 75 -0.33 -15.84 -14.53
N ASP A 76 -0.91 -15.41 -13.43
CA ASP A 76 -0.76 -16.04 -12.10
C ASP A 76 0.71 -16.17 -11.68
N ASP A 77 1.52 -15.21 -12.06
CA ASP A 77 2.93 -15.12 -11.69
C ASP A 77 3.09 -14.45 -10.31
N LYS A 78 4.19 -14.73 -9.65
CA LYS A 78 4.57 -14.02 -8.41
C LYS A 78 4.87 -12.55 -8.71
N LEU A 79 4.35 -11.63 -7.89
CA LEU A 79 4.54 -10.19 -8.11
C LEU A 79 5.97 -9.73 -7.80
N GLY A 80 6.63 -10.34 -6.81
CA GLY A 80 8.04 -10.09 -6.53
C GLY A 80 8.35 -8.65 -6.12
N SER A 81 7.67 -8.14 -5.10
CA SER A 81 7.82 -6.76 -4.64
C SER A 81 8.64 -6.68 -3.35
N CYS A 82 9.75 -5.94 -3.36
CA CYS A 82 10.55 -5.67 -2.17
C CYS A 82 9.80 -4.89 -1.08
N PRO A 83 9.02 -3.84 -1.39
CA PRO A 83 8.25 -3.10 -0.38
C PRO A 83 7.30 -3.98 0.43
N THR A 84 6.69 -4.98 -0.16
CA THR A 84 5.77 -5.89 0.56
C THR A 84 6.54 -6.82 1.52
N VAL A 85 7.76 -7.21 1.18
CA VAL A 85 8.64 -7.97 2.07
C VAL A 85 9.09 -7.09 3.23
N GLU A 86 9.46 -5.84 2.97
CA GLU A 86 9.81 -4.88 4.04
C GLU A 86 8.62 -4.65 4.98
N TYR A 87 7.42 -4.60 4.45
CA TYR A 87 6.20 -4.53 5.27
C TYR A 87 6.08 -5.73 6.22
N ALA A 88 6.35 -6.93 5.73
CA ALA A 88 6.35 -8.16 6.53
C ALA A 88 7.46 -8.17 7.59
N LEU A 89 8.66 -7.64 7.26
CA LEU A 89 9.77 -7.51 8.19
C LEU A 89 9.52 -6.47 9.28
N GLY A 90 8.73 -5.44 8.98
CA GLY A 90 8.44 -4.32 9.89
C GLY A 90 9.48 -3.22 9.90
N PHE A 91 10.47 -3.26 9.01
CA PHE A 91 11.50 -2.23 8.87
C PHE A 91 12.03 -2.15 7.43
N HIS A 92 12.58 -0.98 7.08
CA HIS A 92 13.22 -0.75 5.79
C HIS A 92 14.65 -1.30 5.75
N ARG A 93 15.00 -1.95 4.63
CA ARG A 93 16.37 -2.32 4.30
C ARG A 93 16.77 -1.74 2.95
N PRO A 94 17.97 -1.15 2.82
CA PRO A 94 18.49 -0.68 1.53
C PRO A 94 18.61 -1.82 0.51
N PHE A 95 18.98 -3.02 0.97
CA PHE A 95 19.07 -4.23 0.17
C PHE A 95 18.47 -5.40 0.93
N LEU A 96 17.54 -6.12 0.29
CA LEU A 96 17.02 -7.38 0.82
C LEU A 96 18.01 -8.51 0.55
N LEU A 97 18.32 -9.26 1.60
CA LEU A 97 19.14 -10.46 1.53
C LEU A 97 18.24 -11.70 1.46
N TYR A 98 18.76 -12.81 0.96
CA TYR A 98 18.04 -14.08 0.94
C TYR A 98 17.54 -14.50 2.33
N ARG A 99 18.33 -14.28 3.37
CA ARG A 99 17.90 -14.52 4.77
C ARG A 99 16.70 -13.69 5.20
N ASP A 100 16.54 -12.48 4.69
CA ASP A 100 15.39 -11.62 4.97
C ASP A 100 14.14 -12.22 4.31
N LEU A 101 14.23 -12.68 3.07
CA LEU A 101 13.15 -13.36 2.35
C LEU A 101 12.76 -14.67 3.06
N GLU A 102 13.73 -15.45 3.51
CA GLU A 102 13.47 -16.70 4.22
C GLU A 102 12.81 -16.47 5.57
N SER A 103 13.21 -15.42 6.31
CA SER A 103 12.65 -15.12 7.63
C SER A 103 11.17 -14.82 7.61
N VAL A 104 10.63 -14.38 6.48
CA VAL A 104 9.20 -14.08 6.29
C VAL A 104 8.59 -14.91 5.16
N SER A 105 9.13 -16.09 4.90
CA SER A 105 8.68 -16.96 3.80
C SER A 105 7.20 -17.38 3.91
N SER A 106 6.67 -17.49 5.12
CA SER A 106 5.26 -17.83 5.37
C SER A 106 4.31 -16.62 5.36
N SER A 107 4.85 -15.40 5.32
CA SER A 107 4.03 -14.19 5.31
C SER A 107 3.24 -14.07 3.99
N PRO A 108 1.94 -13.69 4.03
CA PRO A 108 1.17 -13.39 2.83
C PRO A 108 1.69 -12.18 2.05
N TYR A 109 2.50 -11.33 2.68
CA TYR A 109 3.14 -10.18 2.04
C TYR A 109 4.44 -10.51 1.32
N ASN A 110 4.95 -11.74 1.47
CA ASN A 110 6.15 -12.18 0.73
C ASN A 110 5.77 -12.64 -0.68
N LEU A 111 5.75 -11.69 -1.61
CA LEU A 111 5.37 -11.92 -3.00
C LEU A 111 6.48 -12.54 -3.87
N TYR A 112 7.61 -12.89 -3.28
CA TYR A 112 8.62 -13.76 -3.89
C TYR A 112 8.34 -15.24 -3.59
N ALA A 113 7.64 -15.53 -2.50
CA ALA A 113 7.32 -16.89 -2.09
C ALA A 113 5.99 -17.40 -2.67
N ARG A 114 5.07 -16.51 -2.98
CA ARG A 114 3.71 -16.83 -3.43
C ARG A 114 3.18 -15.84 -4.45
N THR A 115 2.16 -16.24 -5.19
CA THR A 115 1.36 -15.36 -6.05
C THR A 115 0.55 -14.38 -5.19
N GLY A 116 0.31 -13.18 -5.71
CA GLY A 116 -0.42 -12.11 -5.01
C GLY A 116 -1.92 -12.29 -5.02
#